data_7d0ea42062c6295a931147080b904e35
#
_entry.id   7d0ea42062c6295a931147080b904e35
#
_cell.length_a   1.000
_cell.length_b   1.000
_cell.length_c   1.000
_cell.angle_alpha   90.00
_cell.angle_beta   90.00
_cell.angle_gamma   90.00
#
_symmetry.space_group_name_H-M   'P 1'
#
loop_
_entity.id
_entity.type
_entity.pdbx_description
1 polymer ?
#
loop_
_entity_poly.entity_id
_entity_poly.type
_entity_poly.pdbx_seq_one_letter_code
_entity_poly.pdbx_strand_id
1 'polypeptide(L)'
;MAGGRIHAHRLAIARERMLDPAASEWARCLPQAVQLAPSPVPLVLAVSPYVAASTGHGKVPRLEVSAAHDGTTLSLRLVWADETCDDQIADLDRFADAAALMFPLVPDANPFSMGAPDKPVNAWLWRADGKGPFDVLAEGYSTSRRRPASISGLAAAAHHAQGRWTLVFQRPLGTKEAGCVIFKPGVPSQVAFAIWDGSNHDRSAQKAISAGLLPLELEA
;
A
#
# COMPACT_ATOMS: atom_id res chain seq x y z
N MET A 1 -22.25 3.48 -5.24
CA MET A 1 -21.85 2.35 -4.37
C MET A 1 -21.06 2.94 -3.22
N ALA A 2 -21.46 2.68 -1.97
CA ALA A 2 -20.74 3.20 -0.81
C ALA A 2 -19.32 2.60 -0.83
N GLY A 3 -18.31 3.43 -0.94
CA GLY A 3 -16.92 3.02 -0.85
C GLY A 3 -16.70 2.35 0.51
N GLY A 4 -16.03 1.18 0.52
CA GLY A 4 -15.71 0.49 1.75
C GLY A 4 -14.90 1.38 2.68
N ARG A 5 -15.04 1.17 3.99
CA ARG A 5 -14.29 1.86 5.04
C ARG A 5 -13.30 0.87 5.63
N ILE A 6 -12.08 1.27 5.83
CA ILE A 6 -11.08 0.47 6.54
C ILE A 6 -11.17 0.82 8.03
N HIS A 7 -11.53 -0.16 8.84
CA HIS A 7 -11.64 -0.01 10.28
C HIS A 7 -10.47 -0.71 10.96
N ALA A 8 -9.64 0.06 11.67
CA ALA A 8 -8.52 -0.44 12.44
C ALA A 8 -8.97 -0.69 13.90
N HIS A 9 -9.10 -1.97 14.25
CA HIS A 9 -9.52 -2.40 15.59
C HIS A 9 -8.44 -2.13 16.61
N ARG A 10 -8.83 -1.69 17.81
CA ARG A 10 -7.91 -1.56 18.93
C ARG A 10 -7.70 -2.89 19.61
N LEU A 11 -6.50 -3.45 19.50
CA LEU A 11 -6.17 -4.76 20.02
C LEU A 11 -4.92 -4.68 20.90
N ALA A 12 -5.04 -5.14 22.15
CA ALA A 12 -3.90 -5.29 23.06
C ALA A 12 -3.10 -6.57 22.70
N ILE A 13 -2.33 -6.51 21.62
CA ILE A 13 -1.55 -7.63 21.08
C ILE A 13 -0.10 -7.17 20.88
N ALA A 14 0.84 -8.06 21.15
CA ALA A 14 2.26 -7.77 20.96
C ALA A 14 2.54 -7.35 19.50
N ARG A 15 3.37 -6.33 19.34
CA ARG A 15 3.69 -5.72 18.06
C ARG A 15 4.23 -6.72 17.05
N GLU A 16 5.08 -7.64 17.50
CA GLU A 16 5.68 -8.70 16.68
C GLU A 16 4.62 -9.66 16.13
N ARG A 17 3.58 -9.95 16.93
CA ARG A 17 2.46 -10.80 16.51
C ARG A 17 1.61 -10.10 15.44
N MET A 18 1.40 -8.80 15.56
CA MET A 18 0.65 -8.03 14.56
C MET A 18 1.45 -7.76 13.28
N LEU A 19 2.77 -7.98 13.28
CA LEU A 19 3.59 -7.95 12.07
C LEU A 19 3.61 -9.30 11.34
N ASP A 20 3.33 -10.40 12.03
CA ASP A 20 3.28 -11.74 11.43
C ASP A 20 2.04 -11.90 10.52
N PRO A 21 2.19 -12.11 9.19
CA PRO A 21 1.07 -12.29 8.26
C PRO A 21 0.16 -13.48 8.61
N ALA A 22 0.70 -14.52 9.26
CA ALA A 22 0.01 -15.75 9.62
C ALA A 22 -0.56 -15.74 11.05
N ALA A 23 -0.40 -14.65 11.80
CA ALA A 23 -0.89 -14.58 13.18
C ALA A 23 -2.40 -14.83 13.27
N SER A 24 -2.80 -15.72 14.18
CA SER A 24 -4.22 -16.06 14.40
C SER A 24 -5.06 -14.88 14.89
N GLU A 25 -4.42 -13.87 15.47
CA GLU A 25 -5.02 -12.66 15.97
C GLU A 25 -5.70 -11.83 14.86
N TRP A 26 -5.25 -11.98 13.61
CA TRP A 26 -5.90 -11.35 12.45
C TRP A 26 -7.35 -11.80 12.24
N ALA A 27 -7.74 -12.99 12.74
CA ALA A 27 -9.13 -13.44 12.71
C ALA A 27 -10.09 -12.52 13.49
N ARG A 28 -9.57 -11.66 14.37
CA ARG A 28 -10.35 -10.65 15.11
C ARG A 28 -10.62 -9.37 14.31
N CYS A 29 -9.97 -9.22 13.16
CA CYS A 29 -10.09 -8.07 12.28
C CYS A 29 -10.82 -8.47 11.00
N LEU A 30 -12.10 -8.12 10.90
CA LEU A 30 -12.89 -8.46 9.71
C LEU A 30 -12.29 -7.81 8.46
N PRO A 31 -11.95 -8.59 7.42
CA PRO A 31 -11.38 -8.04 6.21
C PRO A 31 -12.41 -7.23 5.42
N GLN A 32 -11.99 -6.07 4.94
CA GLN A 32 -12.74 -5.24 4.02
C GLN A 32 -12.26 -5.50 2.60
N ALA A 33 -13.22 -5.79 1.70
CA ALA A 33 -12.90 -5.95 0.28
C ALA A 33 -12.75 -4.58 -0.39
N VAL A 34 -11.59 -4.35 -0.99
CA VAL A 34 -11.30 -3.18 -1.81
C VAL A 34 -11.25 -3.61 -3.26
N GLN A 35 -12.10 -3.03 -4.10
CA GLN A 35 -12.05 -3.24 -5.54
C GLN A 35 -10.89 -2.46 -6.12
N LEU A 36 -10.11 -3.11 -6.95
CA LEU A 36 -9.02 -2.52 -7.69
C LEU A 36 -9.35 -2.50 -9.20
N ALA A 37 -8.78 -1.56 -9.89
CA ALA A 37 -8.88 -1.44 -11.34
C ALA A 37 -7.50 -1.07 -11.92
N PRO A 38 -7.25 -1.37 -13.19
CA PRO A 38 -6.06 -0.89 -13.86
C PRO A 38 -5.89 0.62 -13.72
N SER A 39 -4.68 1.08 -13.47
CA SER A 39 -4.39 2.51 -13.47
C SER A 39 -4.78 3.12 -14.82
N PRO A 40 -5.45 4.30 -14.82
CA PRO A 40 -5.96 4.91 -16.05
C PRO A 40 -4.84 5.18 -17.07
N VAL A 41 -5.09 4.88 -18.35
CA VAL A 41 -4.12 5.06 -19.43
C VAL A 41 -3.53 6.49 -19.48
N PRO A 42 -4.30 7.57 -19.31
CA PRO A 42 -3.73 8.92 -19.28
C PRO A 42 -2.67 9.13 -18.19
N LEU A 43 -2.82 8.46 -17.04
CA LEU A 43 -1.84 8.52 -15.95
C LEU A 43 -0.55 7.75 -16.31
N VAL A 44 -0.70 6.60 -16.96
CA VAL A 44 0.42 5.80 -17.44
C VAL A 44 1.22 6.57 -18.49
N LEU A 45 0.55 7.22 -19.43
CA LEU A 45 1.14 8.09 -20.46
C LEU A 45 1.92 9.27 -19.87
N ALA A 46 1.39 9.88 -18.81
CA ALA A 46 2.04 10.99 -18.13
C ALA A 46 3.39 10.61 -17.48
N VAL A 47 3.56 9.32 -17.13
CA VAL A 47 4.82 8.81 -16.54
C VAL A 47 5.82 8.40 -17.61
N SER A 48 5.39 7.68 -18.64
CA SER A 48 6.26 7.25 -19.75
C SER A 48 5.46 6.81 -20.98
N PRO A 49 5.73 7.37 -22.15
CA PRO A 49 5.11 6.93 -23.40
C PRO A 49 5.41 5.46 -23.75
N TYR A 50 6.58 4.95 -23.36
CA TYR A 50 6.98 3.56 -23.61
C TYR A 50 6.17 2.57 -22.77
N VAL A 51 5.78 2.97 -21.57
CA VAL A 51 4.94 2.16 -20.67
C VAL A 51 3.50 2.07 -21.16
N ALA A 52 3.03 3.06 -21.92
CA ALA A 52 1.69 3.11 -22.47
C ALA A 52 1.45 2.11 -23.61
N ALA A 53 2.50 1.62 -24.26
CA ALA A 53 2.39 0.62 -25.33
C ALA A 53 2.01 -0.78 -24.82
N SER A 54 2.12 -1.04 -23.51
CA SER A 54 1.71 -2.32 -22.94
C SER A 54 0.23 -2.28 -22.54
N THR A 55 -0.52 -3.23 -23.05
CA THR A 55 -1.94 -3.43 -22.73
C THR A 55 -2.09 -4.49 -21.63
N GLY A 56 -3.12 -4.36 -20.79
CA GLY A 56 -3.49 -5.41 -19.85
C GLY A 56 -2.79 -5.35 -18.49
N HIS A 57 -2.23 -4.20 -18.09
CA HIS A 57 -1.70 -3.99 -16.73
C HIS A 57 -2.80 -3.98 -15.67
N GLY A 58 -2.41 -4.18 -14.41
CA GLY A 58 -3.27 -4.03 -13.25
C GLY A 58 -4.39 -5.06 -13.18
N LYS A 59 -4.08 -6.33 -13.38
CA LYS A 59 -5.06 -7.43 -13.42
C LYS A 59 -5.61 -7.84 -12.05
N VAL A 60 -4.98 -7.46 -10.95
CA VAL A 60 -5.48 -7.80 -9.62
C VAL A 60 -6.79 -7.06 -9.35
N PRO A 61 -7.95 -7.74 -9.32
CA PRO A 61 -9.24 -7.05 -9.28
C PRO A 61 -9.69 -6.68 -7.87
N ARG A 62 -9.11 -7.32 -6.85
CA ARG A 62 -9.58 -7.25 -5.47
C ARG A 62 -8.44 -7.41 -4.48
N LEU A 63 -8.51 -6.61 -3.43
CA LEU A 63 -7.66 -6.67 -2.25
C LEU A 63 -8.54 -6.86 -1.02
N GLU A 64 -8.14 -7.71 -0.10
CA GLU A 64 -8.72 -7.82 1.23
C GLU A 64 -7.82 -7.10 2.23
N VAL A 65 -8.40 -6.20 3.01
CA VAL A 65 -7.67 -5.35 3.97
C VAL A 65 -8.22 -5.56 5.37
N SER A 66 -7.36 -5.94 6.29
CA SER A 66 -7.65 -5.92 7.74
C SER A 66 -6.71 -4.92 8.41
N ALA A 67 -7.19 -4.23 9.43
CA ALA A 67 -6.40 -3.25 10.15
C ALA A 67 -6.56 -3.38 11.67
N ALA A 68 -5.48 -3.14 12.39
CA ALA A 68 -5.46 -3.12 13.85
C ALA A 68 -4.41 -2.14 14.37
N HIS A 69 -4.60 -1.65 15.59
CA HIS A 69 -3.62 -0.85 16.30
C HIS A 69 -3.66 -1.14 17.80
N ASP A 70 -2.53 -0.90 18.48
CA ASP A 70 -2.40 -1.05 19.94
C ASP A 70 -2.46 0.28 20.69
N GLY A 71 -2.79 1.37 20.00
CA GLY A 71 -2.74 2.75 20.50
C GLY A 71 -1.40 3.45 20.26
N THR A 72 -0.37 2.72 19.84
CA THR A 72 0.98 3.24 19.53
C THR A 72 1.44 2.90 18.11
N THR A 73 1.00 1.79 17.58
CA THR A 73 1.42 1.20 16.30
C THR A 73 0.19 0.77 15.49
N LEU A 74 0.17 1.10 14.22
CA LEU A 74 -0.83 0.67 13.24
C LEU A 74 -0.26 -0.48 12.41
N SER A 75 -1.06 -1.52 12.23
CA SER A 75 -0.79 -2.65 11.33
C SER A 75 -1.92 -2.78 10.30
N LEU A 76 -1.55 -2.88 9.02
CA LEU A 76 -2.48 -3.11 7.92
C LEU A 76 -2.06 -4.40 7.20
N ARG A 77 -2.96 -5.38 7.19
CA ARG A 77 -2.77 -6.67 6.52
C ARG A 77 -3.52 -6.66 5.21
N LEU A 78 -2.80 -6.95 4.13
CA LEU A 78 -3.28 -7.00 2.76
C LEU A 78 -3.25 -8.45 2.27
N VAL A 79 -4.31 -8.91 1.60
CA VAL A 79 -4.35 -10.23 0.96
C VAL A 79 -4.89 -10.07 -0.45
N TRP A 80 -4.17 -10.60 -1.44
CA TRP A 80 -4.62 -10.64 -2.83
C TRP A 80 -4.25 -11.96 -3.49
N ALA A 81 -5.02 -12.35 -4.50
CA ALA A 81 -4.73 -13.52 -5.32
C ALA A 81 -3.58 -13.21 -6.28
N ASP A 82 -2.62 -14.12 -6.34
CA ASP A 82 -1.47 -14.09 -7.22
C ASP A 82 -0.94 -15.52 -7.35
N GLU A 83 -1.05 -16.12 -8.51
CA GLU A 83 -0.64 -17.51 -8.72
C GLU A 83 0.87 -17.70 -8.73
N THR A 84 1.64 -16.63 -8.93
CA THR A 84 3.09 -16.62 -8.98
C THR A 84 3.69 -15.90 -7.78
N CYS A 85 4.96 -16.18 -7.51
CA CYS A 85 5.75 -15.48 -6.51
C CYS A 85 6.93 -14.84 -7.23
N ASP A 86 6.71 -13.62 -7.74
CA ASP A 86 7.74 -12.90 -8.48
C ASP A 86 8.59 -12.07 -7.51
N ASP A 87 9.59 -12.72 -6.92
CA ASP A 87 10.48 -12.14 -5.91
C ASP A 87 11.85 -11.73 -6.45
N GLN A 88 12.10 -11.90 -7.76
CA GLN A 88 13.36 -11.56 -8.38
C GLN A 88 13.17 -10.72 -9.64
N ILE A 89 14.06 -9.76 -9.84
CA ILE A 89 14.23 -9.07 -11.11
C ILE A 89 15.39 -9.74 -11.83
N ALA A 90 15.07 -10.77 -12.62
CA ALA A 90 16.07 -11.59 -13.28
C ALA A 90 16.42 -11.13 -14.70
N ASP A 91 15.56 -10.32 -15.33
CA ASP A 91 15.73 -9.84 -16.71
C ASP A 91 15.05 -8.47 -16.91
N LEU A 92 15.18 -7.89 -18.10
CA LEU A 92 14.61 -6.58 -18.45
C LEU A 92 13.09 -6.55 -18.47
N ASP A 93 12.46 -7.69 -18.61
CA ASP A 93 11.00 -7.87 -18.66
C ASP A 93 10.42 -8.57 -17.42
N ARG A 94 11.24 -8.94 -16.45
CA ARG A 94 10.79 -9.57 -15.21
C ARG A 94 10.79 -8.55 -14.07
N PHE A 95 9.63 -8.39 -13.48
CA PHE A 95 9.40 -7.43 -12.39
C PHE A 95 8.97 -8.17 -11.13
N ALA A 96 9.33 -7.63 -9.99
CA ALA A 96 8.91 -8.19 -8.71
C ALA A 96 7.51 -7.71 -8.33
N ASP A 97 6.76 -8.58 -7.68
CA ASP A 97 5.51 -8.23 -7.03
C ASP A 97 5.74 -7.09 -6.04
N ALA A 98 4.77 -6.20 -5.95
CA ALA A 98 4.84 -5.08 -5.04
C ALA A 98 3.45 -4.63 -4.58
N ALA A 99 3.41 -3.99 -3.42
CA ALA A 99 2.21 -3.35 -2.90
C ALA A 99 2.55 -2.00 -2.27
N ALA A 100 1.62 -1.06 -2.36
CA ALA A 100 1.76 0.22 -1.69
C ALA A 100 0.46 0.69 -1.06
N LEU A 101 0.61 1.38 0.06
CA LEU A 101 -0.41 2.19 0.71
C LEU A 101 -0.03 3.65 0.50
N MET A 102 -1.00 4.51 0.21
CA MET A 102 -0.76 5.94 0.03
C MET A 102 -1.71 6.75 0.90
N PHE A 103 -1.18 7.74 1.57
CA PHE A 103 -1.88 8.61 2.51
C PHE A 103 -1.72 10.07 2.09
N PRO A 104 -2.80 10.86 2.02
CA PRO A 104 -2.69 12.30 1.84
C PRO A 104 -2.08 12.95 3.09
N LEU A 105 -1.17 13.88 2.93
CA LEU A 105 -0.60 14.65 4.06
C LEU A 105 -1.36 15.94 4.32
N VAL A 106 -2.14 16.36 3.34
CA VAL A 106 -3.05 17.52 3.42
C VAL A 106 -4.38 17.18 2.77
N PRO A 107 -5.47 17.87 3.10
CA PRO A 107 -6.73 17.73 2.40
C PRO A 107 -6.56 17.91 0.88
N ASP A 108 -7.36 17.17 0.09
CA ASP A 108 -7.38 17.24 -1.37
C ASP A 108 -6.09 16.83 -2.10
N ALA A 109 -5.13 16.21 -1.44
CA ALA A 109 -4.01 15.57 -2.13
C ALA A 109 -4.53 14.44 -3.02
N ASN A 110 -4.24 14.51 -4.33
CA ASN A 110 -4.75 13.55 -5.29
C ASN A 110 -3.85 12.29 -5.34
N PRO A 111 -4.35 11.10 -4.98
CA PRO A 111 -3.55 9.87 -5.02
C PRO A 111 -3.15 9.48 -6.46
N PHE A 112 -3.97 9.80 -7.45
CA PHE A 112 -3.70 9.43 -8.84
C PHE A 112 -2.49 10.15 -9.44
N SER A 113 -2.27 11.42 -9.06
CA SER A 113 -1.08 12.18 -9.47
C SER A 113 0.10 12.02 -8.52
N MET A 114 -0.01 11.20 -7.47
CA MET A 114 0.97 11.10 -6.38
C MET A 114 1.20 12.45 -5.68
N GLY A 115 0.11 13.18 -5.45
CA GLY A 115 0.15 14.52 -4.89
C GLY A 115 0.40 15.62 -5.92
N ALA A 116 0.78 16.79 -5.42
CA ALA A 116 1.17 17.99 -6.16
C ALA A 116 2.14 18.81 -5.29
N PRO A 117 2.81 19.87 -5.82
CA PRO A 117 3.80 20.63 -5.07
C PRO A 117 3.37 21.12 -3.68
N ASP A 118 2.11 21.54 -3.54
CA ASP A 118 1.55 21.98 -2.25
C ASP A 118 0.66 20.92 -1.57
N LYS A 119 0.56 19.74 -2.15
CA LYS A 119 -0.31 18.65 -1.72
C LYS A 119 0.43 17.31 -1.71
N PRO A 120 1.42 17.16 -0.82
CA PRO A 120 2.23 15.96 -0.76
C PRO A 120 1.44 14.75 -0.29
N VAL A 121 1.93 13.57 -0.66
CA VAL A 121 1.47 12.27 -0.19
C VAL A 121 2.63 11.49 0.43
N ASN A 122 2.32 10.70 1.45
CA ASN A 122 3.22 9.70 2.00
C ASN A 122 2.76 8.31 1.55
N ALA A 123 3.66 7.45 1.14
CA ALA A 123 3.32 6.08 0.81
C ALA A 123 4.27 5.09 1.47
N TRP A 124 3.75 3.89 1.78
CA TRP A 124 4.52 2.75 2.24
C TRP A 124 4.60 1.76 1.08
N LEU A 125 5.79 1.47 0.63
CA LEU A 125 6.04 0.60 -0.52
C LEU A 125 6.78 -0.66 -0.06
N TRP A 126 6.21 -1.81 -0.32
CA TRP A 126 6.85 -3.11 -0.21
C TRP A 126 7.11 -3.69 -1.60
N ARG A 127 8.19 -4.48 -1.72
CA ARG A 127 8.56 -5.24 -2.91
C ARG A 127 9.00 -6.63 -2.52
N ALA A 128 8.62 -7.63 -3.31
CA ALA A 128 8.96 -9.03 -3.06
C ALA A 128 10.47 -9.32 -3.22
N ASP A 129 11.22 -8.50 -3.99
CA ASP A 129 12.68 -8.65 -4.20
C ASP A 129 13.54 -8.33 -2.96
N GLY A 130 12.93 -8.19 -1.80
CA GLY A 130 13.64 -7.92 -0.54
C GLY A 130 14.20 -6.51 -0.40
N LYS A 131 14.01 -5.65 -1.41
CA LYS A 131 14.41 -4.24 -1.37
C LYS A 131 13.29 -3.39 -0.78
N GLY A 132 13.23 -3.30 0.51
CA GLY A 132 12.19 -2.53 1.21
C GLY A 132 11.84 -3.15 2.56
N PRO A 133 10.81 -2.64 3.25
CA PRO A 133 9.89 -1.58 2.80
C PRO A 133 10.55 -0.20 2.71
N PHE A 134 9.92 0.69 1.94
CA PHE A 134 10.33 2.08 1.81
C PHE A 134 9.22 3.00 2.30
N ASP A 135 9.61 4.02 3.05
CA ASP A 135 8.78 5.20 3.26
C ASP A 135 8.97 6.14 2.05
N VAL A 136 7.88 6.51 1.38
CA VAL A 136 7.95 7.31 0.14
C VAL A 136 7.24 8.63 0.36
N LEU A 137 7.89 9.72 0.01
CA LEU A 137 7.30 11.05 -0.07
C LEU A 137 7.22 11.47 -1.54
N ALA A 138 6.06 12.00 -1.97
CA ALA A 138 5.87 12.49 -3.32
C ALA A 138 5.01 13.76 -3.34
N GLU A 139 5.30 14.63 -4.31
CA GLU A 139 4.68 15.93 -4.55
C GLU A 139 4.28 16.07 -6.02
N GLY A 140 3.85 14.96 -6.63
CA GLY A 140 3.50 14.82 -8.03
C GLY A 140 4.30 13.73 -8.74
N TYR A 141 4.02 13.54 -10.05
CA TYR A 141 4.76 12.58 -10.86
C TYR A 141 6.26 12.92 -10.91
N SER A 142 7.09 11.87 -10.94
CA SER A 142 8.56 11.94 -11.00
C SER A 142 9.22 12.60 -9.79
N THR A 143 8.47 12.94 -8.73
CA THR A 143 9.03 13.55 -7.52
C THR A 143 9.23 12.54 -6.38
N SER A 144 8.87 11.27 -6.58
CA SER A 144 8.93 10.23 -5.54
C SER A 144 10.31 10.07 -4.96
N ARG A 145 10.44 10.27 -3.66
CA ARG A 145 11.66 10.06 -2.89
C ARG A 145 11.47 8.84 -1.99
N ARG A 146 12.18 7.75 -2.27
CA ARG A 146 12.23 6.57 -1.41
C ARG A 146 13.18 6.84 -0.25
N ARG A 147 12.66 6.71 0.96
CA ARG A 147 13.41 6.88 2.21
C ARG A 147 13.56 5.52 2.89
N PRO A 148 14.64 5.27 3.64
CA PRO A 148 14.77 4.05 4.43
C PRO A 148 13.58 3.88 5.40
N ALA A 149 13.10 2.66 5.56
CA ALA A 149 11.99 2.36 6.46
C ALA A 149 12.26 2.78 7.92
N SER A 150 13.54 2.75 8.33
CA SER A 150 13.97 3.15 9.68
C SER A 150 13.65 4.60 10.04
N ILE A 151 13.50 5.48 9.03
CA ILE A 151 13.22 6.91 9.26
C ILE A 151 11.86 7.11 9.94
N SER A 152 10.87 6.30 9.62
CA SER A 152 9.52 6.36 10.18
C SER A 152 9.18 5.18 11.09
N GLY A 153 10.09 4.22 11.24
CA GLY A 153 9.84 2.95 11.93
C GLY A 153 8.90 2.02 11.17
N LEU A 154 8.81 2.18 9.84
CA LEU A 154 8.03 1.30 8.98
C LEU A 154 8.67 -0.09 8.94
N ALA A 155 7.85 -1.12 9.10
CA ALA A 155 8.19 -2.52 8.92
C ALA A 155 7.20 -3.19 7.98
N ALA A 156 7.62 -4.26 7.31
CA ALA A 156 6.72 -5.11 6.55
C ALA A 156 7.17 -6.57 6.65
N ALA A 157 6.20 -7.47 6.67
CA ALA A 157 6.40 -8.90 6.55
C ALA A 157 5.41 -9.47 5.55
N ALA A 158 5.86 -10.37 4.68
CA ALA A 158 5.04 -10.94 3.63
C ALA A 158 5.24 -12.45 3.55
N HIS A 159 4.20 -13.14 3.09
CA HIS A 159 4.20 -14.56 2.85
C HIS A 159 3.37 -14.86 1.60
N HIS A 160 3.93 -15.63 0.68
CA HIS A 160 3.21 -16.16 -0.48
C HIS A 160 2.92 -17.64 -0.27
N ALA A 161 1.66 -18.02 -0.34
CA ALA A 161 1.22 -19.40 -0.26
C ALA A 161 -0.13 -19.60 -0.93
N GLN A 162 -0.34 -20.76 -1.53
CA GLN A 162 -1.61 -21.16 -2.13
C GLN A 162 -2.16 -20.15 -3.14
N GLY A 163 -1.29 -19.60 -4.01
CA GLY A 163 -1.67 -18.62 -5.03
C GLY A 163 -2.10 -17.27 -4.45
N ARG A 164 -1.53 -16.86 -3.32
CA ARG A 164 -1.89 -15.60 -2.65
C ARG A 164 -0.71 -14.99 -1.93
N TRP A 165 -0.60 -13.69 -2.02
CA TRP A 165 0.20 -12.90 -1.10
C TRP A 165 -0.59 -12.51 0.14
N THR A 166 0.07 -12.58 1.28
CA THR A 166 -0.35 -11.95 2.54
C THR A 166 0.78 -11.05 3.01
N LEU A 167 0.52 -9.77 3.09
CA LEU A 167 1.48 -8.74 3.46
C LEU A 167 0.97 -7.95 4.66
N VAL A 168 1.82 -7.70 5.62
CA VAL A 168 1.54 -6.74 6.71
C VAL A 168 2.50 -5.57 6.60
N PHE A 169 1.95 -4.38 6.58
CA PHE A 169 2.68 -3.15 6.90
C PHE A 169 2.43 -2.78 8.35
N GLN A 170 3.47 -2.38 9.05
CA GLN A 170 3.38 -1.92 10.43
C GLN A 170 4.24 -0.67 10.64
N ARG A 171 3.70 0.32 11.34
CA ARG A 171 4.41 1.55 11.67
C ARG A 171 3.85 2.21 12.95
N PRO A 172 4.67 2.91 13.74
CA PRO A 172 4.17 3.78 14.81
C PRO A 172 3.12 4.77 14.31
N LEU A 173 2.10 5.07 15.12
CA LEU A 173 1.03 6.01 14.76
C LEU A 173 1.58 7.41 14.43
N GLY A 174 2.66 7.81 15.07
CA GLY A 174 3.33 9.07 14.83
C GLY A 174 4.85 8.91 14.72
N THR A 175 5.48 9.85 14.07
CA THR A 175 6.92 9.99 13.95
C THR A 175 7.30 11.46 13.99
N LYS A 176 8.56 11.78 14.34
CA LYS A 176 9.10 13.14 14.27
C LYS A 176 9.57 13.53 12.87
N GLU A 177 9.59 12.57 11.96
CA GLU A 177 10.06 12.76 10.60
C GLU A 177 9.04 13.53 9.76
N ALA A 178 9.48 14.61 9.13
CA ALA A 178 8.65 15.39 8.24
C ALA A 178 8.20 14.58 6.99
N GLY A 179 7.01 14.87 6.50
CA GLY A 179 6.46 14.18 5.32
C GLY A 179 6.06 12.73 5.58
N CYS A 180 5.85 12.35 6.83
CA CYS A 180 5.23 11.09 7.21
C CYS A 180 3.81 11.35 7.72
N VAL A 181 2.87 10.51 7.33
CA VAL A 181 1.50 10.56 7.83
C VAL A 181 1.48 10.31 9.35
N ILE A 182 0.63 11.02 10.07
CA ILE A 182 0.40 10.83 11.50
C ILE A 182 -1.04 10.38 11.70
N PHE A 183 -1.22 9.27 12.41
CA PHE A 183 -2.53 8.75 12.76
C PHE A 183 -2.86 9.07 14.21
N LYS A 184 -4.13 9.32 14.48
CA LYS A 184 -4.65 9.52 15.83
C LYS A 184 -5.94 8.69 15.98
N PRO A 185 -6.05 7.82 16.99
CA PRO A 185 -7.30 7.12 17.30
C PRO A 185 -8.46 8.12 17.42
N GLY A 186 -9.61 7.76 16.85
CA GLY A 186 -10.80 8.62 16.80
C GLY A 186 -10.76 9.76 15.80
N VAL A 187 -9.64 9.98 15.08
CA VAL A 187 -9.53 11.00 14.03
C VAL A 187 -9.53 10.31 12.66
N PRO A 188 -10.46 10.64 11.77
CA PRO A 188 -10.51 10.06 10.43
C PRO A 188 -9.24 10.33 9.63
N SER A 189 -8.79 9.33 8.89
CA SER A 189 -7.72 9.40 7.90
C SER A 189 -8.18 8.81 6.58
N GLN A 190 -7.32 8.78 5.58
CA GLN A 190 -7.62 8.23 4.27
C GLN A 190 -6.44 7.41 3.75
N VAL A 191 -6.74 6.37 2.95
CA VAL A 191 -5.75 5.50 2.34
C VAL A 191 -6.15 5.10 0.92
N ALA A 192 -5.20 5.05 0.00
CA ALA A 192 -5.34 4.42 -1.30
C ALA A 192 -4.40 3.23 -1.40
N PHE A 193 -4.72 2.28 -2.29
CA PHE A 193 -4.02 1.02 -2.45
C PHE A 193 -3.50 0.86 -3.88
N ALA A 194 -2.34 0.22 -4.02
CA ALA A 194 -1.79 -0.16 -5.31
C ALA A 194 -1.11 -1.53 -5.20
N ILE A 195 -1.34 -2.39 -6.22
CA ILE A 195 -0.72 -3.71 -6.35
C ILE A 195 -0.07 -3.81 -7.73
N TRP A 196 1.14 -4.31 -7.79
CA TRP A 196 1.87 -4.67 -9.00
C TRP A 196 2.02 -6.19 -9.04
N ASP A 197 1.61 -6.80 -10.12
CA ASP A 197 1.79 -8.21 -10.43
C ASP A 197 2.98 -8.34 -11.40
N GLY A 198 4.07 -8.91 -10.91
CA GLY A 198 5.32 -9.06 -11.67
C GLY A 198 5.13 -9.94 -12.90
N SER A 199 4.34 -11.02 -12.79
CA SER A 199 4.03 -11.93 -13.88
C SER A 199 3.23 -11.25 -15.00
N ASN A 200 2.46 -10.23 -14.64
CA ASN A 200 1.72 -9.38 -15.58
C ASN A 200 2.55 -8.22 -16.14
N HIS A 201 3.86 -8.19 -15.87
CA HIS A 201 4.78 -7.12 -16.24
C HIS A 201 4.41 -5.74 -15.68
N ASP A 202 3.67 -5.71 -14.58
CA ASP A 202 3.29 -4.46 -13.90
C ASP A 202 4.53 -3.75 -13.37
N ARG A 203 4.65 -2.46 -13.66
CA ARG A 203 5.77 -1.63 -13.22
C ARG A 203 5.42 -0.15 -13.22
N SER A 204 6.05 0.64 -12.40
CA SER A 204 5.90 2.10 -12.39
C SER A 204 4.43 2.54 -12.26
N ALA A 205 3.87 3.18 -13.28
CA ALA A 205 2.47 3.58 -13.33
C ALA A 205 1.51 2.45 -13.68
N GLN A 206 1.99 1.35 -14.25
CA GLN A 206 1.18 0.17 -14.62
C GLN A 206 0.96 -0.70 -13.40
N LYS A 207 -0.25 -0.71 -12.86
CA LYS A 207 -0.63 -1.41 -11.63
C LYS A 207 -2.14 -1.43 -11.46
N ALA A 208 -2.63 -2.27 -10.58
CA ALA A 208 -3.99 -2.19 -10.06
C ALA A 208 -4.07 -1.16 -8.93
N ILE A 209 -5.09 -0.31 -8.92
CA ILE A 209 -5.28 0.74 -7.92
C ILE A 209 -6.71 0.78 -7.38
N SER A 210 -6.89 1.24 -6.15
CA SER A 210 -8.22 1.60 -5.63
C SER A 210 -8.79 2.80 -6.40
N ALA A 211 -10.14 2.87 -6.49
CA ALA A 211 -10.84 3.94 -7.22
C ALA A 211 -10.59 5.36 -6.66
N GLY A 212 -9.89 5.46 -5.54
CA GLY A 212 -9.56 6.71 -4.86
C GLY A 212 -9.11 6.44 -3.43
N LEU A 213 -9.19 7.47 -2.61
CA LEU A 213 -8.95 7.40 -1.18
C LEU A 213 -10.16 6.78 -0.47
N LEU A 214 -9.93 5.81 0.38
CA LEU A 214 -10.92 5.20 1.27
C LEU A 214 -10.74 5.75 2.68
N PRO A 215 -11.84 5.95 3.46
CA PRO A 215 -11.74 6.26 4.88
C PRO A 215 -10.96 5.17 5.63
N LEU A 216 -10.02 5.60 6.46
CA LEU A 216 -9.29 4.77 7.42
C LEU A 216 -9.57 5.31 8.81
N GLU A 217 -10.24 4.54 9.64
CA GLU A 217 -10.67 4.92 10.98
C GLU A 217 -10.02 4.03 12.01
N LEU A 218 -9.28 4.63 12.93
CA LEU A 218 -8.71 3.95 14.07
C LEU A 218 -9.69 4.07 15.25
N GLU A 219 -10.03 2.93 15.82
CA GLU A 219 -10.85 2.85 17.02
C GLU A 219 -10.22 3.65 18.17
N ALA A 220 -11.03 4.34 18.98
CA ALA A 220 -10.57 5.23 20.03
C ALA A 220 -9.94 4.51 21.25
#